data_30b8493de988f432a4d4b52cead92f7b
#
_entry.id   30b8493de988f432a4d4b52cead92f7b
#
_cell.length_a   1.000
_cell.length_b   1.000
_cell.length_c   1.000
_cell.angle_alpha   90.00
_cell.angle_beta   90.00
_cell.angle_gamma   90.00
#
_symmetry.space_group_name_H-M   'P 1'
#
loop_
_entity.id
_entity.type
_entity.pdbx_description
1 polymer ?
#
loop_
_entity_poly.entity_id
_entity_poly.type
_entity_poly.pdbx_seq_one_letter_code
_entity_poly.pdbx_strand_id
1 'polypeptide(L)'
;MLALAAVLLIVAGLGCAPPAGAVPDQCAPAGQESAIALPQKLATAKRPREDKYTTAGVEPLSSIDVSKLGLITPGVLTVGTLTESPPTNCINAAGRYTGFDNELLRAIARKLGLRVQFVGTDFFGLLAQVESGRFDVGSASINATDARRRTVGFTNGYDTGYMALVVPAGSDVTGFDDLTRGRRIAVVQGTVEDAYVVDTLELEPVRFPDSITLYTALKSHQVDAWVAPSLTAINLMRADDPAQIVGYTFSPAGFEAYAVAKENRALISALNAGLDAVIDDGTWPQLYTDWIPRPLPPGWQPGSKSAATPHLPDFAAIAARHHKPETETYTPKSTLAQLRDSFFDWRLYRAALPDLIKVGLPNTVLLTLSGGAIGLVAGLGLAVAGISRTRWLRWPARVYTDIFRGLPEVLIILLIGLAVGPLIGGLTHNNPYPLGIAALGLTAAAYIGEILRSGIQSVESGQLEAARALGFGYPASMQLVVIPQGIRRVLPALVNQFIALLKASALLYFLGLVAGQRELFQVGRDFNAQTGSLSPLVAAGLLYLALTIPLTHLVNVVDNRLRRGRAAEPEDDLELNPSVSSQEIT
;
A
#
# COMPACT_ATOMS: atom_id res chain seq x y z
N MET A 1 -25.80 15.55 21.37
CA MET A 1 -25.13 15.98 22.59
C MET A 1 -24.58 14.83 23.44
N LEU A 2 -25.31 13.73 23.68
CA LEU A 2 -24.80 12.56 24.44
C LEU A 2 -23.63 11.83 23.76
N ALA A 3 -23.59 11.73 22.42
CA ALA A 3 -22.46 11.12 21.69
C ALA A 3 -21.17 11.98 21.77
N LEU A 4 -21.31 13.30 21.78
CA LEU A 4 -20.17 14.22 21.96
C LEU A 4 -19.65 14.16 23.42
N ALA A 5 -20.54 13.97 24.39
CA ALA A 5 -20.17 13.78 25.80
C ALA A 5 -19.46 12.43 26.01
N ALA A 6 -19.84 11.35 25.30
CA ALA A 6 -19.17 10.06 25.38
C ALA A 6 -17.77 10.10 24.77
N VAL A 7 -17.58 10.81 23.65
CA VAL A 7 -16.25 11.02 23.05
C VAL A 7 -15.37 11.90 23.93
N LEU A 8 -15.93 12.95 24.56
CA LEU A 8 -15.21 13.80 25.51
C LEU A 8 -14.86 13.07 26.83
N LEU A 9 -15.66 12.13 27.28
CA LEU A 9 -15.34 11.30 28.44
C LEU A 9 -14.24 10.26 28.15
N ILE A 10 -14.19 9.72 26.95
CA ILE A 10 -13.09 8.85 26.49
C ILE A 10 -11.78 9.66 26.37
N VAL A 11 -11.85 10.88 25.85
CA VAL A 11 -10.66 11.77 25.74
C VAL A 11 -10.23 12.28 27.12
N ALA A 12 -11.14 12.54 28.05
CA ALA A 12 -10.81 12.96 29.42
C ALA A 12 -10.29 11.80 30.29
N GLY A 13 -10.69 10.55 30.02
CA GLY A 13 -10.17 9.35 30.68
C GLY A 13 -8.71 8.99 30.26
N LEU A 14 -8.22 9.51 29.14
CA LEU A 14 -6.83 9.34 28.68
C LEU A 14 -5.85 10.33 29.33
N GLY A 15 -6.33 11.29 30.12
CA GLY A 15 -5.51 12.35 30.71
C GLY A 15 -4.82 12.02 32.05
N CYS A 16 -4.96 10.81 32.60
CA CYS A 16 -4.33 10.37 33.85
C CYS A 16 -3.54 9.07 33.73
N ALA A 17 -2.95 8.79 32.58
CA ALA A 17 -1.88 7.81 32.51
C ALA A 17 -0.60 8.42 33.13
N PRO A 18 0.15 7.68 33.97
CA PRO A 18 1.48 8.14 34.41
C PRO A 18 2.31 8.44 33.17
N PRO A 19 3.28 9.39 33.20
CA PRO A 19 4.11 9.65 32.06
C PRO A 19 4.75 8.33 31.65
N ALA A 20 4.34 7.82 30.48
CA ALA A 20 4.99 6.69 29.85
C ALA A 20 6.47 7.08 29.77
N GLY A 21 7.36 6.28 30.35
CA GLY A 21 8.80 6.46 30.17
C GLY A 21 9.03 6.69 28.69
N ALA A 22 9.82 7.71 28.34
CA ALA A 22 10.05 8.08 26.94
C ALA A 22 10.37 6.81 26.17
N VAL A 23 9.51 6.47 25.19
CA VAL A 23 9.76 5.37 24.28
C VAL A 23 11.10 5.70 23.61
N PRO A 24 12.12 4.82 23.69
CA PRO A 24 13.40 5.09 23.05
C PRO A 24 13.16 5.49 21.58
N ASP A 25 13.83 6.55 21.14
CA ASP A 25 13.76 6.97 19.73
C ASP A 25 14.35 5.84 18.88
N GLN A 26 13.50 5.06 18.24
CA GLN A 26 13.92 3.96 17.36
C GLN A 26 14.73 4.45 16.15
N CYS A 27 14.68 5.76 15.90
CA CYS A 27 15.42 6.44 14.84
C CYS A 27 16.68 7.14 15.38
N ALA A 28 17.40 6.47 16.26
CA ALA A 28 18.69 6.90 16.81
C ALA A 28 19.74 5.80 16.60
N PRO A 29 21.03 6.16 16.55
CA PRO A 29 22.12 5.18 16.50
C PRO A 29 22.00 4.19 17.67
N ALA A 30 22.02 2.89 17.36
CA ALA A 30 21.81 1.84 18.36
C ALA A 30 23.01 1.67 19.31
N GLY A 31 24.22 2.07 18.88
CA GLY A 31 25.45 1.81 19.58
C GLY A 31 25.84 0.32 19.61
N GLN A 32 27.07 0.02 20.02
CA GLN A 32 27.59 -1.36 20.07
C GLN A 32 26.94 -2.23 21.14
N GLU A 33 26.34 -1.64 22.16
CA GLU A 33 25.75 -2.37 23.30
C GLU A 33 24.46 -3.13 22.91
N SER A 34 23.83 -2.77 21.80
CA SER A 34 22.63 -3.42 21.27
C SER A 34 22.91 -4.41 20.13
N ALA A 35 24.18 -4.72 19.85
CA ALA A 35 24.53 -5.67 18.80
C ALA A 35 23.98 -7.06 19.14
N ILE A 36 22.97 -7.50 18.38
CA ILE A 36 22.38 -8.84 18.50
C ILE A 36 23.39 -9.82 17.93
N ALA A 37 23.87 -10.74 18.77
CA ALA A 37 24.69 -11.84 18.32
C ALA A 37 23.91 -12.66 17.29
N LEU A 38 24.40 -12.72 16.06
CA LEU A 38 23.82 -13.62 15.05
C LEU A 38 23.91 -15.07 15.58
N PRO A 39 22.85 -15.88 15.43
CA PRO A 39 22.90 -17.27 15.79
C PRO A 39 24.08 -17.94 15.08
N GLN A 40 24.83 -18.79 15.79
CA GLN A 40 26.01 -19.48 15.24
C GLN A 40 25.70 -20.39 14.04
N LYS A 41 24.45 -20.75 13.83
CA LYS A 41 23.96 -21.41 12.62
C LYS A 41 23.18 -20.40 11.77
N LEU A 42 23.88 -19.60 10.98
CA LEU A 42 23.32 -19.17 9.71
C LEU A 42 22.93 -20.46 8.98
N ALA A 43 21.65 -20.62 8.65
CA ALA A 43 21.22 -21.70 7.77
C ALA A 43 22.23 -21.77 6.62
N THR A 44 22.57 -22.98 6.18
CA THR A 44 23.51 -23.24 5.07
C THR A 44 22.93 -22.69 3.75
N ALA A 45 22.52 -21.44 3.77
CA ALA A 45 22.02 -20.72 2.64
C ALA A 45 23.13 -20.67 1.59
N LYS A 46 22.77 -21.07 0.38
CA LYS A 46 23.60 -20.83 -0.79
C LYS A 46 23.99 -19.34 -0.73
N ARG A 47 25.30 -19.06 -0.80
CA ARG A 47 25.81 -17.67 -0.84
C ARG A 47 25.03 -16.87 -1.88
N PRO A 48 24.78 -15.56 -1.64
CA PRO A 48 24.13 -14.72 -2.63
C PRO A 48 24.82 -14.90 -3.98
N ARG A 49 24.03 -14.93 -5.07
CA ARG A 49 24.60 -14.90 -6.42
C ARG A 49 25.48 -13.67 -6.50
N GLU A 50 26.68 -13.85 -7.04
CA GLU A 50 27.60 -12.75 -7.34
C GLU A 50 26.87 -11.70 -8.16
N ASP A 51 26.96 -10.43 -7.72
CA ASP A 51 26.34 -9.35 -8.48
C ASP A 51 27.24 -8.99 -9.67
N LYS A 52 26.80 -9.43 -10.82
CA LYS A 52 27.46 -9.13 -12.11
C LYS A 52 27.46 -7.64 -12.51
N TYR A 53 26.82 -6.80 -11.72
CA TYR A 53 26.67 -5.36 -11.99
C TYR A 53 27.55 -4.47 -11.11
N THR A 54 28.18 -5.00 -10.07
CA THR A 54 29.15 -4.26 -9.27
C THR A 54 30.45 -4.05 -10.05
N THR A 55 31.00 -2.85 -10.04
CA THR A 55 32.28 -2.56 -10.69
C THR A 55 33.41 -2.61 -9.67
N ALA A 56 34.52 -3.29 -10.02
CA ALA A 56 35.73 -3.28 -9.20
C ALA A 56 36.52 -1.98 -9.38
N GLY A 57 36.47 -1.36 -10.56
CA GLY A 57 37.10 -0.07 -10.84
C GLY A 57 36.12 1.07 -10.62
N VAL A 58 36.50 2.04 -9.80
CA VAL A 58 35.76 3.26 -9.52
C VAL A 58 36.60 4.45 -9.95
N GLU A 59 35.96 5.43 -10.61
CA GLU A 59 36.64 6.66 -11.00
C GLU A 59 37.12 7.44 -9.77
N PRO A 60 38.33 8.05 -9.79
CA PRO A 60 38.77 8.91 -8.70
C PRO A 60 37.80 10.08 -8.49
N LEU A 61 37.52 10.40 -7.23
CA LEU A 61 36.62 11.52 -6.89
C LEU A 61 37.03 12.85 -7.55
N SER A 62 38.33 13.06 -7.78
CA SER A 62 38.86 14.25 -8.45
C SER A 62 38.55 14.34 -9.94
N SER A 63 38.13 13.24 -10.59
CA SER A 63 37.75 13.22 -12.00
C SER A 63 36.25 13.51 -12.21
N ILE A 64 35.47 13.56 -11.13
CA ILE A 64 34.02 13.74 -11.20
C ILE A 64 33.67 15.22 -11.47
N ASP A 65 33.01 15.46 -12.59
CA ASP A 65 32.46 16.77 -12.94
C ASP A 65 31.01 16.87 -12.46
N VAL A 66 30.83 17.49 -11.29
CA VAL A 66 29.52 17.65 -10.65
C VAL A 66 28.51 18.44 -11.51
N SER A 67 28.97 19.28 -12.43
CA SER A 67 28.10 20.05 -13.32
C SER A 67 27.40 19.19 -14.37
N LYS A 68 27.91 17.98 -14.62
CA LYS A 68 27.41 17.03 -15.63
C LYS A 68 26.54 15.91 -15.07
N LEU A 69 26.19 15.93 -13.79
CA LEU A 69 25.42 14.86 -13.14
C LEU A 69 23.94 14.83 -13.53
N GLY A 70 23.44 15.85 -14.23
CA GLY A 70 22.04 15.90 -14.67
C GLY A 70 21.03 15.92 -13.51
N LEU A 71 21.39 16.60 -12.40
CA LEU A 71 20.53 16.72 -11.23
C LEU A 71 19.29 17.56 -11.53
N ILE A 72 18.17 17.20 -10.92
CA ILE A 72 16.88 17.94 -10.99
C ILE A 72 17.09 19.40 -10.57
N THR A 73 17.83 19.61 -9.49
CA THR A 73 18.22 20.93 -9.03
C THR A 73 19.74 21.01 -8.95
N PRO A 74 20.40 21.90 -9.71
CA PRO A 74 21.85 22.00 -9.69
C PRO A 74 22.42 22.13 -8.26
N GLY A 75 23.41 21.30 -7.93
CA GLY A 75 24.07 21.29 -6.62
C GLY A 75 23.25 20.70 -5.47
N VAL A 76 22.05 20.15 -5.74
CA VAL A 76 21.17 19.52 -4.75
C VAL A 76 20.82 18.11 -5.20
N LEU A 77 21.13 17.11 -4.40
CA LEU A 77 20.72 15.73 -4.61
C LEU A 77 19.33 15.54 -3.99
N THR A 78 18.30 15.37 -4.84
CA THR A 78 16.92 15.13 -4.39
C THR A 78 16.72 13.63 -4.19
N VAL A 79 16.41 13.22 -2.95
CA VAL A 79 16.39 11.82 -2.54
C VAL A 79 14.99 11.41 -2.08
N GLY A 80 14.40 10.41 -2.74
CA GLY A 80 13.24 9.70 -2.24
C GLY A 80 13.67 8.65 -1.20
N THR A 81 13.05 8.65 -0.01
CA THR A 81 13.42 7.73 1.08
C THR A 81 12.22 7.31 1.90
N LEU A 82 12.34 6.17 2.59
CA LEU A 82 11.35 5.73 3.57
C LEU A 82 11.41 6.58 4.84
N THR A 83 10.30 6.61 5.58
CA THR A 83 10.18 7.39 6.82
C THR A 83 10.08 6.52 8.07
N GLU A 84 9.81 5.22 7.91
CA GLU A 84 9.41 4.30 8.99
C GLU A 84 10.16 2.95 8.92
N SER A 85 11.43 2.98 8.51
CA SER A 85 12.30 1.80 8.41
C SER A 85 13.61 1.96 9.21
N PRO A 86 13.54 2.19 10.54
CA PRO A 86 14.74 2.21 11.36
C PRO A 86 15.40 0.81 11.34
N PRO A 87 16.73 0.72 11.45
CA PRO A 87 17.71 1.78 11.63
C PRO A 87 18.21 2.39 10.32
N THR A 88 17.68 2.00 9.16
CA THR A 88 18.24 2.38 7.85
C THR A 88 17.70 3.70 7.31
N ASN A 89 16.36 3.86 7.32
CA ASN A 89 15.68 5.05 6.79
C ASN A 89 14.55 5.45 7.73
N CYS A 90 14.63 6.57 8.40
CA CYS A 90 13.60 7.01 9.32
C CYS A 90 13.61 8.52 9.57
N ILE A 91 12.57 9.02 10.23
CA ILE A 91 12.50 10.39 10.73
C ILE A 91 12.62 10.33 12.25
N ASN A 92 13.61 11.03 12.81
CA ASN A 92 13.79 11.10 14.26
C ASN A 92 12.79 12.06 14.92
N ALA A 93 12.79 12.09 16.26
CA ALA A 93 11.91 12.96 17.05
C ALA A 93 12.05 14.46 16.74
N ALA A 94 13.17 14.89 16.16
CA ALA A 94 13.40 16.27 15.71
C ALA A 94 12.89 16.53 14.28
N GLY A 95 12.20 15.57 13.63
CA GLY A 95 11.70 15.69 12.27
C GLY A 95 12.75 15.58 11.18
N ARG A 96 13.96 15.11 11.51
CA ARG A 96 15.08 14.97 10.56
C ARG A 96 15.08 13.57 9.95
N TYR A 97 15.21 13.50 8.63
CA TYR A 97 15.49 12.25 7.92
C TYR A 97 16.91 11.76 8.29
N THR A 98 16.98 10.55 8.82
CA THR A 98 18.23 9.95 9.31
C THR A 98 18.18 8.42 9.16
N GLY A 99 19.11 7.68 9.77
CA GLY A 99 19.28 6.26 9.57
C GLY A 99 20.51 5.97 8.71
N PHE A 100 21.00 4.73 8.74
CA PHE A 100 22.25 4.34 8.09
C PHE A 100 22.32 4.79 6.63
N ASP A 101 21.34 4.41 5.82
CA ASP A 101 21.30 4.72 4.38
C ASP A 101 21.32 6.23 4.12
N ASN A 102 20.51 6.97 4.89
CA ASN A 102 20.39 8.41 4.70
C ASN A 102 21.64 9.17 5.18
N GLU A 103 22.26 8.74 6.27
CA GLU A 103 23.51 9.36 6.75
C GLU A 103 24.69 9.01 5.84
N LEU A 104 24.74 7.77 5.33
CA LEU A 104 25.75 7.36 4.35
C LEU A 104 25.61 8.17 3.05
N LEU A 105 24.40 8.29 2.50
CA LEU A 105 24.17 9.09 1.29
C LEU A 105 24.50 10.58 1.52
N ARG A 106 24.24 11.10 2.71
CA ARG A 106 24.64 12.46 3.10
C ARG A 106 26.17 12.62 3.18
N ALA A 107 26.88 11.59 3.64
CA ALA A 107 28.35 11.58 3.65
C ALA A 107 28.91 11.53 2.21
N ILE A 108 28.37 10.68 1.35
CA ILE A 108 28.71 10.60 -0.08
C ILE A 108 28.48 11.95 -0.76
N ALA A 109 27.32 12.56 -0.59
CA ALA A 109 26.99 13.86 -1.18
C ALA A 109 27.96 14.97 -0.72
N ARG A 110 28.39 14.96 0.56
CA ARG A 110 29.42 15.91 1.07
C ARG A 110 30.73 15.73 0.35
N LYS A 111 31.18 14.50 0.04
CA LYS A 111 32.41 14.25 -0.73
C LYS A 111 32.31 14.83 -2.14
N LEU A 112 31.10 14.83 -2.73
CA LEU A 112 30.82 15.40 -4.04
C LEU A 112 30.53 16.91 -4.01
N GLY A 113 30.53 17.56 -2.82
CA GLY A 113 30.17 18.98 -2.71
C GLY A 113 28.69 19.27 -2.92
N LEU A 114 27.82 18.27 -2.81
CA LEU A 114 26.38 18.38 -3.00
C LEU A 114 25.65 18.56 -1.66
N ARG A 115 24.54 19.30 -1.71
CA ARG A 115 23.55 19.32 -0.62
C ARG A 115 22.54 18.19 -0.86
N VAL A 116 21.90 17.68 0.19
CA VAL A 116 20.88 16.63 0.08
C VAL A 116 19.54 17.17 0.53
N GLN A 117 18.51 16.90 -0.27
CA GLN A 117 17.11 17.13 0.07
C GLN A 117 16.38 15.80 0.09
N PHE A 118 16.00 15.33 1.29
CA PHE A 118 15.20 14.12 1.44
C PHE A 118 13.70 14.41 1.31
N VAL A 119 12.97 13.49 0.68
CA VAL A 119 11.52 13.52 0.53
C VAL A 119 10.98 12.14 0.89
N GLY A 120 10.07 12.09 1.85
CA GLY A 120 9.43 10.85 2.28
C GLY A 120 8.53 10.28 1.19
N THR A 121 8.64 8.98 0.97
CA THR A 121 7.78 8.22 0.04
C THR A 121 7.67 6.78 0.53
N ASP A 122 6.73 6.00 -0.03
CA ASP A 122 6.65 4.57 0.20
C ASP A 122 7.58 3.80 -0.76
N PHE A 123 7.97 2.59 -0.35
CA PHE A 123 8.86 1.75 -1.15
C PHE A 123 8.27 1.39 -2.51
N PHE A 124 6.97 1.19 -2.54
CA PHE A 124 6.22 0.78 -3.72
C PHE A 124 6.34 1.77 -4.89
N GLY A 125 6.23 3.07 -4.61
CA GLY A 125 6.32 4.13 -5.63
C GLY A 125 7.74 4.60 -5.93
N LEU A 126 8.71 4.26 -5.07
CA LEU A 126 10.05 4.86 -5.09
C LEU A 126 10.79 4.67 -6.40
N LEU A 127 10.88 3.42 -6.90
CA LEU A 127 11.63 3.14 -8.12
C LEU A 127 11.03 3.82 -9.36
N ALA A 128 9.70 3.85 -9.47
CA ALA A 128 9.02 4.55 -10.55
C ALA A 128 9.23 6.07 -10.48
N GLN A 129 9.31 6.63 -9.28
CA GLN A 129 9.58 8.06 -9.07
C GLN A 129 11.04 8.43 -9.38
N VAL A 130 11.99 7.52 -9.16
CA VAL A 130 13.38 7.68 -9.59
C VAL A 130 13.48 7.60 -11.12
N GLU A 131 12.84 6.61 -11.74
CA GLU A 131 12.84 6.46 -13.20
C GLU A 131 12.22 7.65 -13.91
N SER A 132 11.10 8.18 -13.37
CA SER A 132 10.40 9.35 -13.92
C SER A 132 11.12 10.69 -13.65
N GLY A 133 12.25 10.68 -12.94
CA GLY A 133 13.03 11.89 -12.64
C GLY A 133 12.39 12.80 -11.58
N ARG A 134 11.49 12.27 -10.73
CA ARG A 134 11.01 12.99 -9.54
C ARG A 134 12.07 13.06 -8.45
N PHE A 135 12.91 12.04 -8.37
CA PHE A 135 14.07 11.96 -7.48
C PHE A 135 15.33 11.67 -8.29
N ASP A 136 16.45 12.26 -7.89
CA ASP A 136 17.76 11.90 -8.42
C ASP A 136 18.18 10.52 -7.94
N VAL A 137 17.86 10.20 -6.68
CA VAL A 137 18.25 8.97 -5.99
C VAL A 137 17.12 8.42 -5.16
N GLY A 138 17.00 7.07 -5.14
CA GLY A 138 16.19 6.32 -4.21
C GLY A 138 17.06 5.70 -3.10
N SER A 139 16.69 5.92 -1.83
CA SER A 139 17.37 5.43 -0.62
C SER A 139 16.38 4.69 0.27
N ALA A 140 16.45 3.36 0.32
CA ALA A 140 15.50 2.51 1.04
C ALA A 140 16.01 1.06 1.19
N SER A 141 17.28 0.83 1.50
CA SER A 141 17.88 -0.51 1.58
C SER A 141 17.51 -1.37 0.36
N ILE A 142 17.70 -0.82 -0.84
CA ILE A 142 17.16 -1.38 -2.06
C ILE A 142 18.06 -2.49 -2.59
N ASN A 143 17.58 -3.73 -2.54
CA ASN A 143 18.28 -4.82 -3.20
C ASN A 143 18.25 -4.65 -4.72
N ALA A 144 19.44 -4.70 -5.35
CA ALA A 144 19.63 -4.46 -6.77
C ALA A 144 19.34 -5.71 -7.62
N THR A 145 18.07 -6.14 -7.66
CA THR A 145 17.64 -7.34 -8.42
C THR A 145 17.67 -7.13 -9.92
N ASP A 146 17.80 -8.21 -10.71
CA ASP A 146 17.71 -8.18 -12.18
C ASP A 146 16.38 -7.57 -12.67
N ALA A 147 15.29 -7.82 -11.97
CA ALA A 147 13.98 -7.24 -12.30
C ALA A 147 14.00 -5.71 -12.17
N ARG A 148 14.52 -5.18 -11.07
CA ARG A 148 14.61 -3.73 -10.79
C ARG A 148 15.60 -3.03 -11.73
N ARG A 149 16.70 -3.71 -12.12
CA ARG A 149 17.68 -3.19 -13.06
C ARG A 149 17.15 -3.01 -14.49
N ARG A 150 15.99 -3.57 -14.79
CA ARG A 150 15.32 -3.29 -16.08
C ARG A 150 14.77 -1.87 -16.12
N THR A 151 14.39 -1.33 -14.97
CA THR A 151 13.75 -0.02 -14.83
C THR A 151 14.73 1.06 -14.37
N VAL A 152 15.53 0.79 -13.32
CA VAL A 152 16.47 1.74 -12.74
C VAL A 152 17.91 1.25 -12.77
N GLY A 153 18.87 2.17 -12.70
CA GLY A 153 20.28 1.88 -12.45
C GLY A 153 20.56 1.81 -10.95
N PHE A 154 21.71 1.22 -10.59
CA PHE A 154 22.12 1.08 -9.20
C PHE A 154 23.58 1.45 -9.03
N THR A 155 23.92 1.99 -7.87
CA THR A 155 25.31 2.13 -7.41
C THR A 155 25.94 0.77 -7.08
N ASN A 156 27.22 0.74 -6.75
CA ASN A 156 27.82 -0.38 -6.05
C ASN A 156 27.13 -0.61 -4.70
N GLY A 157 27.18 -1.85 -4.21
CA GLY A 157 26.57 -2.21 -2.94
C GLY A 157 27.21 -1.53 -1.75
N TYR A 158 26.41 -1.04 -0.83
CA TYR A 158 26.89 -0.43 0.42
C TYR A 158 26.53 -1.25 1.66
N ASP A 159 25.59 -2.16 1.58
CA ASP A 159 25.26 -3.16 2.62
C ASP A 159 24.81 -4.46 1.97
N THR A 160 24.70 -5.52 2.77
CA THR A 160 24.18 -6.81 2.35
C THR A 160 22.98 -7.19 3.20
N GLY A 161 21.89 -7.61 2.54
CA GLY A 161 20.65 -7.99 3.20
C GLY A 161 20.70 -9.40 3.79
N TYR A 162 20.23 -9.54 5.04
CA TYR A 162 19.80 -10.81 5.60
C TYR A 162 18.28 -10.82 5.68
N MET A 163 17.69 -11.97 5.43
CA MET A 163 16.30 -12.23 5.74
C MET A 163 16.21 -12.98 7.06
N ALA A 164 15.22 -12.67 7.87
CA ALA A 164 14.87 -13.34 9.11
C ALA A 164 13.58 -14.13 8.93
N LEU A 165 13.50 -15.28 9.55
CA LEU A 165 12.25 -16.01 9.69
C LEU A 165 11.67 -15.74 11.07
N VAL A 166 10.55 -15.02 11.10
CA VAL A 166 9.82 -14.66 12.32
C VAL A 166 8.57 -15.52 12.42
N VAL A 167 8.35 -16.10 13.59
CA VAL A 167 7.19 -16.96 13.87
C VAL A 167 6.55 -16.57 15.20
N PRO A 168 5.26 -16.88 15.42
CA PRO A 168 4.65 -16.74 16.73
C PRO A 168 5.37 -17.58 17.78
N ALA A 169 5.44 -17.11 19.02
CA ALA A 169 5.99 -17.88 20.14
C ALA A 169 5.23 -19.22 20.29
N GLY A 170 5.99 -20.31 20.46
CA GLY A 170 5.41 -21.66 20.54
C GLY A 170 5.05 -22.29 19.18
N SER A 171 5.43 -21.66 18.06
CA SER A 171 5.29 -22.25 16.74
C SER A 171 6.14 -23.53 16.61
N ASP A 172 5.65 -24.49 15.82
CA ASP A 172 6.38 -25.70 15.42
C ASP A 172 7.38 -25.46 14.27
N VAL A 173 7.38 -24.25 13.69
CA VAL A 173 8.36 -23.84 12.69
C VAL A 173 9.66 -23.45 13.40
N THR A 174 10.75 -24.13 13.09
CA THR A 174 12.07 -23.93 13.69
C THR A 174 13.12 -23.38 12.72
N GLY A 175 12.81 -23.35 11.42
CA GLY A 175 13.70 -22.85 10.37
C GLY A 175 13.02 -22.74 9.01
N PHE A 176 13.77 -22.28 8.03
CA PHE A 176 13.27 -22.10 6.65
C PHE A 176 12.86 -23.42 5.99
N ASP A 177 13.47 -24.53 6.40
CA ASP A 177 13.17 -25.86 5.86
C ASP A 177 11.78 -26.38 6.30
N ASP A 178 11.21 -25.81 7.36
CA ASP A 178 9.86 -26.13 7.84
C ASP A 178 8.75 -25.38 7.08
N LEU A 179 9.13 -24.46 6.20
CA LEU A 179 8.20 -23.74 5.37
C LEU A 179 7.70 -24.61 4.23
N THR A 180 6.46 -25.06 4.31
CA THR A 180 5.85 -25.98 3.37
C THR A 180 4.52 -25.44 2.81
N ARG A 181 4.01 -26.10 1.77
CA ARG A 181 2.69 -25.79 1.22
C ARG A 181 1.60 -25.99 2.28
N GLY A 182 0.71 -25.02 2.36
CA GLY A 182 -0.39 -24.99 3.34
C GLY A 182 -0.11 -24.09 4.56
N ARG A 183 1.13 -23.68 4.79
CA ARG A 183 1.42 -22.63 5.77
C ARG A 183 1.19 -21.24 5.17
N ARG A 184 0.67 -20.34 5.99
CA ARG A 184 0.44 -18.93 5.62
C ARG A 184 1.71 -18.15 5.87
N ILE A 185 2.59 -18.12 4.88
CA ILE A 185 3.88 -17.44 4.94
C ILE A 185 3.65 -16.00 4.48
N ALA A 186 3.91 -15.04 5.37
CA ALA A 186 3.71 -13.63 5.08
C ALA A 186 4.99 -12.94 4.60
N VAL A 187 4.81 -12.00 3.69
CA VAL A 187 5.87 -11.13 3.18
C VAL A 187 5.32 -9.72 2.94
N VAL A 188 6.19 -8.73 2.91
CA VAL A 188 5.83 -7.43 2.35
C VAL A 188 5.92 -7.53 0.84
N GLN A 189 4.89 -7.06 0.18
CA GLN A 189 4.69 -7.16 -1.25
C GLN A 189 5.84 -6.54 -2.06
N GLY A 190 6.32 -7.27 -3.08
CA GLY A 190 7.33 -6.80 -4.03
C GLY A 190 8.73 -6.63 -3.45
N THR A 191 8.97 -7.12 -2.23
CA THR A 191 10.30 -7.18 -1.62
C THR A 191 11.08 -8.38 -2.15
N VAL A 192 12.35 -8.48 -1.77
CA VAL A 192 13.18 -9.64 -2.10
C VAL A 192 12.75 -10.88 -1.32
N GLU A 193 12.15 -10.70 -0.15
CA GLU A 193 11.54 -11.75 0.65
C GLU A 193 10.34 -12.38 -0.08
N ASP A 194 9.53 -11.55 -0.73
CA ASP A 194 8.43 -12.02 -1.59
C ASP A 194 8.96 -12.87 -2.75
N ALA A 195 9.95 -12.34 -3.48
CA ALA A 195 10.61 -13.09 -4.56
C ALA A 195 11.29 -14.39 -4.04
N TYR A 196 11.91 -14.35 -2.86
CA TYR A 196 12.52 -15.53 -2.26
C TYR A 196 11.50 -16.64 -1.96
N VAL A 197 10.36 -16.30 -1.38
CA VAL A 197 9.30 -17.29 -1.08
C VAL A 197 8.74 -17.87 -2.37
N VAL A 198 8.56 -17.07 -3.42
CA VAL A 198 8.01 -17.54 -4.71
C VAL A 198 9.06 -18.31 -5.51
N ASP A 199 10.24 -17.74 -5.71
CA ASP A 199 11.21 -18.23 -6.71
C ASP A 199 12.17 -19.28 -6.12
N THR A 200 12.44 -19.21 -4.81
CA THR A 200 13.41 -20.10 -4.14
C THR A 200 12.73 -21.22 -3.34
N LEU A 201 11.68 -20.86 -2.58
CA LEU A 201 10.93 -21.85 -1.81
C LEU A 201 9.80 -22.49 -2.62
N GLU A 202 9.46 -21.93 -3.77
CA GLU A 202 8.34 -22.35 -4.65
C GLU A 202 7.01 -22.42 -3.89
N LEU A 203 6.79 -21.43 -2.99
CA LEU A 203 5.61 -21.29 -2.15
C LEU A 203 4.84 -20.02 -2.50
N GLU A 204 3.54 -20.03 -2.18
CA GLU A 204 2.68 -18.85 -2.39
C GLU A 204 2.55 -18.05 -1.09
N PRO A 205 3.09 -16.81 -1.00
CA PRO A 205 3.02 -16.00 0.20
C PRO A 205 1.72 -15.20 0.33
N VAL A 206 1.36 -14.89 1.58
CA VAL A 206 0.39 -13.86 1.93
C VAL A 206 1.09 -12.50 1.90
N ARG A 207 0.66 -11.60 1.02
CA ARG A 207 1.32 -10.31 0.80
C ARG A 207 0.64 -9.20 1.56
N PHE A 208 1.43 -8.45 2.30
CA PHE A 208 1.01 -7.27 3.06
C PHE A 208 1.62 -5.99 2.47
N PRO A 209 0.99 -4.83 2.69
CA PRO A 209 1.50 -3.55 2.19
C PRO A 209 2.75 -3.07 2.91
N ASP A 210 2.86 -3.39 4.19
CA ASP A 210 3.92 -2.90 5.07
C ASP A 210 4.20 -3.90 6.20
N SER A 211 5.35 -3.74 6.85
CA SER A 211 5.81 -4.63 7.91
C SER A 211 5.02 -4.49 9.21
N ILE A 212 4.43 -3.33 9.50
CA ILE A 212 3.69 -3.09 10.76
C ILE A 212 2.37 -3.86 10.72
N THR A 213 1.63 -3.74 9.61
CA THR A 213 0.38 -4.48 9.39
C THR A 213 0.64 -5.99 9.38
N LEU A 214 1.71 -6.43 8.70
CA LEU A 214 2.11 -7.83 8.66
C LEU A 214 2.46 -8.36 10.05
N TYR A 215 3.29 -7.63 10.80
CA TYR A 215 3.70 -8.06 12.15
C TYR A 215 2.51 -8.14 13.10
N THR A 216 1.52 -7.25 12.96
CA THR A 216 0.26 -7.33 13.69
C THR A 216 -0.53 -8.60 13.34
N ALA A 217 -0.58 -8.97 12.05
CA ALA A 217 -1.21 -10.20 11.59
C ALA A 217 -0.47 -11.46 12.10
N LEU A 218 0.86 -11.42 12.22
CA LEU A 218 1.65 -12.50 12.80
C LEU A 218 1.34 -12.67 14.30
N LYS A 219 1.37 -11.60 15.08
CA LYS A 219 1.05 -11.63 16.53
C LYS A 219 -0.36 -12.12 16.82
N SER A 220 -1.28 -11.90 15.91
CA SER A 220 -2.66 -12.35 16.00
C SER A 220 -2.92 -13.72 15.34
N HIS A 221 -1.88 -14.48 14.99
CA HIS A 221 -1.95 -15.79 14.36
C HIS A 221 -2.75 -15.86 13.06
N GLN A 222 -2.91 -14.74 12.35
CA GLN A 222 -3.50 -14.75 11.00
C GLN A 222 -2.55 -15.34 9.96
N VAL A 223 -1.25 -15.30 10.23
CA VAL A 223 -0.20 -15.93 9.44
C VAL A 223 0.69 -16.76 10.35
N ASP A 224 1.35 -17.77 9.77
CA ASP A 224 2.12 -18.76 10.52
C ASP A 224 3.61 -18.40 10.61
N ALA A 225 4.10 -17.64 9.62
CA ALA A 225 5.49 -17.19 9.55
C ALA A 225 5.59 -15.89 8.75
N TRP A 226 6.62 -15.12 9.04
CA TRP A 226 7.00 -13.93 8.28
C TRP A 226 8.45 -14.08 7.83
N VAL A 227 8.68 -14.07 6.51
CA VAL A 227 10.01 -13.90 5.94
C VAL A 227 10.24 -12.40 5.82
N ALA A 228 11.14 -11.88 6.63
CA ALA A 228 11.32 -10.46 6.91
C ALA A 228 12.71 -9.96 6.51
N PRO A 229 12.85 -8.68 6.15
CA PRO A 229 14.15 -8.01 6.26
C PRO A 229 14.63 -8.08 7.71
N SER A 230 15.84 -8.58 7.95
CA SER A 230 16.30 -8.91 9.32
C SER A 230 16.29 -7.69 10.25
N LEU A 231 16.72 -6.53 9.76
CA LEU A 231 16.75 -5.30 10.56
C LEU A 231 15.35 -4.81 10.89
N THR A 232 14.40 -4.90 9.96
CA THR A 232 13.01 -4.53 10.19
C THR A 232 12.39 -5.46 11.25
N ALA A 233 12.63 -6.77 11.16
CA ALA A 233 12.15 -7.72 12.16
C ALA A 233 12.70 -7.39 13.56
N ILE A 234 14.01 -7.21 13.67
CA ILE A 234 14.69 -6.89 14.93
C ILE A 234 14.14 -5.61 15.56
N ASN A 235 13.88 -4.57 14.75
CA ASN A 235 13.38 -3.29 15.25
C ASN A 235 11.90 -3.29 15.65
N LEU A 236 11.06 -4.09 14.96
CA LEU A 236 9.64 -4.18 15.29
C LEU A 236 9.38 -5.06 16.51
N MET A 237 10.24 -6.05 16.75
CA MET A 237 10.08 -7.00 17.84
C MET A 237 10.50 -6.39 19.18
N ARG A 238 9.68 -6.57 20.21
CA ARG A 238 9.99 -6.24 21.60
C ARG A 238 10.29 -7.54 22.37
N ALA A 239 10.99 -7.42 23.45
CA ALA A 239 11.38 -8.57 24.27
C ALA A 239 10.19 -9.37 24.85
N ASP A 240 9.04 -8.72 25.01
CA ASP A 240 7.79 -9.26 25.54
C ASP A 240 6.77 -9.64 24.45
N ASP A 241 7.11 -9.45 23.18
CA ASP A 241 6.21 -9.80 22.08
C ASP A 241 6.04 -11.33 21.95
N PRO A 242 4.84 -11.82 21.62
CA PRO A 242 4.57 -13.24 21.40
C PRO A 242 5.06 -13.70 20.00
N ALA A 243 6.29 -13.36 19.64
CA ALA A 243 6.93 -13.73 18.39
C ALA A 243 8.44 -13.92 18.60
N GLN A 244 9.07 -14.72 17.76
CA GLN A 244 10.50 -15.02 17.84
C GLN A 244 11.12 -15.18 16.45
N ILE A 245 12.41 -14.85 16.33
CA ILE A 245 13.19 -15.16 15.13
C ILE A 245 13.79 -16.56 15.31
N VAL A 246 13.49 -17.45 14.37
CA VAL A 246 13.94 -18.86 14.41
C VAL A 246 15.03 -19.16 13.38
N GLY A 247 15.30 -18.25 12.45
CA GLY A 247 16.34 -18.46 11.45
C GLY A 247 16.70 -17.18 10.69
N TYR A 248 17.88 -17.23 10.07
CA TYR A 248 18.34 -16.20 9.14
C TYR A 248 18.85 -16.84 7.87
N THR A 249 18.70 -16.14 6.75
CA THR A 249 19.31 -16.52 5.47
C THR A 249 19.78 -15.27 4.72
N PHE A 250 20.68 -15.44 3.75
CA PHE A 250 21.12 -14.33 2.92
C PHE A 250 20.04 -13.95 1.91
N SER A 251 19.93 -12.65 1.62
CA SER A 251 19.13 -12.18 0.49
C SER A 251 19.69 -12.75 -0.83
N PRO A 252 18.88 -13.39 -1.67
CA PRO A 252 19.35 -13.93 -2.96
C PRO A 252 19.77 -12.83 -3.95
N ALA A 253 19.39 -11.57 -3.68
CA ALA A 253 19.71 -10.43 -4.52
C ALA A 253 21.14 -9.88 -4.32
N GLY A 254 21.91 -10.42 -3.37
CA GLY A 254 23.28 -10.04 -3.09
C GLY A 254 23.39 -8.88 -2.12
N PHE A 255 23.23 -7.64 -2.55
CA PHE A 255 23.46 -6.48 -1.72
C PHE A 255 22.50 -5.32 -2.01
N GLU A 256 22.50 -4.37 -1.09
CA GLU A 256 21.72 -3.15 -1.09
C GLU A 256 22.51 -2.02 -1.76
N ALA A 257 21.83 -1.22 -2.59
CA ALA A 257 22.41 -0.14 -3.36
C ALA A 257 21.41 1.02 -3.53
N TYR A 258 21.92 2.21 -3.84
CA TYR A 258 21.08 3.35 -4.18
C TYR A 258 20.55 3.20 -5.61
N ALA A 259 19.25 3.46 -5.80
CA ALA A 259 18.64 3.48 -7.12
C ALA A 259 18.80 4.87 -7.76
N VAL A 260 19.12 4.90 -9.04
CA VAL A 260 19.29 6.11 -9.86
C VAL A 260 18.58 5.90 -11.19
N ALA A 261 18.20 6.96 -11.90
CA ALA A 261 17.66 6.84 -13.24
C ALA A 261 18.64 6.02 -14.11
N LYS A 262 18.13 4.98 -14.81
CA LYS A 262 18.94 3.96 -15.46
C LYS A 262 19.99 4.51 -16.43
N GLU A 263 19.65 5.56 -17.13
CA GLU A 263 20.53 6.16 -18.14
C GLU A 263 21.49 7.20 -17.54
N ASN A 264 21.33 7.57 -16.26
CA ASN A 264 22.19 8.55 -15.60
C ASN A 264 23.48 7.91 -15.04
N ARG A 265 24.34 7.45 -15.96
CA ARG A 265 25.61 6.81 -15.61
C ARG A 265 26.58 7.76 -14.91
N ALA A 266 26.53 9.06 -15.27
CA ALA A 266 27.38 10.06 -14.64
C ALA A 266 27.09 10.17 -13.13
N LEU A 267 25.82 10.17 -12.72
CA LEU A 267 25.44 10.20 -11.32
C LEU A 267 25.81 8.88 -10.60
N ILE A 268 25.62 7.73 -11.27
CA ILE A 268 26.03 6.42 -10.72
C ILE A 268 27.54 6.40 -10.48
N SER A 269 28.36 6.84 -11.45
CA SER A 269 29.82 6.91 -11.30
C SER A 269 30.23 7.86 -10.16
N ALA A 270 29.61 9.04 -10.08
CA ALA A 270 29.86 10.00 -9.02
C ALA A 270 29.52 9.45 -7.64
N LEU A 271 28.38 8.80 -7.49
CA LEU A 271 27.97 8.19 -6.21
C LEU A 271 28.91 7.05 -5.82
N ASN A 272 29.37 6.24 -6.79
CA ASN A 272 30.35 5.19 -6.55
C ASN A 272 31.72 5.78 -6.09
N ALA A 273 32.18 6.84 -6.73
CA ALA A 273 33.41 7.55 -6.32
C ALA A 273 33.28 8.13 -4.90
N GLY A 274 32.12 8.72 -4.58
CA GLY A 274 31.83 9.20 -3.23
C GLY A 274 31.72 8.07 -2.21
N LEU A 275 31.13 6.92 -2.57
CA LEU A 275 31.04 5.73 -1.72
C LEU A 275 32.45 5.18 -1.41
N ASP A 276 33.30 5.05 -2.42
CA ASP A 276 34.68 4.58 -2.24
C ASP A 276 35.47 5.51 -1.32
N ALA A 277 35.28 6.83 -1.48
CA ALA A 277 35.94 7.83 -0.64
C ALA A 277 35.50 7.78 0.85
N VAL A 278 34.24 7.48 1.15
CA VAL A 278 33.77 7.33 2.55
C VAL A 278 34.10 5.97 3.13
N ILE A 279 34.36 4.96 2.31
CA ILE A 279 34.92 3.67 2.75
C ILE A 279 36.38 3.85 3.14
N ASP A 280 37.19 4.52 2.30
CA ASP A 280 38.60 4.69 2.49
C ASP A 280 38.98 5.60 3.68
N ASP A 281 38.18 6.62 3.97
CA ASP A 281 38.40 7.51 5.09
C ASP A 281 37.81 7.00 6.43
N GLY A 282 37.18 5.83 6.45
CA GLY A 282 36.62 5.23 7.65
C GLY A 282 35.21 5.72 8.01
N THR A 283 34.59 6.62 7.23
CA THR A 283 33.24 7.13 7.51
C THR A 283 32.18 6.00 7.40
N TRP A 284 32.28 5.15 6.38
CA TRP A 284 31.36 4.04 6.21
C TRP A 284 31.38 3.04 7.38
N PRO A 285 32.55 2.49 7.80
CA PRO A 285 32.59 1.56 8.93
C PRO A 285 32.13 2.19 10.25
N GLN A 286 32.36 3.48 10.45
CA GLN A 286 31.87 4.19 11.63
C GLN A 286 30.33 4.26 11.61
N LEU A 287 29.73 4.71 10.51
CA LEU A 287 28.28 4.78 10.37
C LEU A 287 27.62 3.39 10.48
N TYR A 288 28.26 2.36 9.90
CA TYR A 288 27.77 0.99 10.02
C TYR A 288 27.74 0.54 11.48
N THR A 289 28.82 0.75 12.21
CA THR A 289 28.94 0.39 13.64
C THR A 289 27.92 1.16 14.49
N ASP A 290 27.70 2.44 14.19
CA ASP A 290 26.77 3.28 14.95
C ASP A 290 25.30 2.88 14.75
N TRP A 291 24.93 2.52 13.53
CA TRP A 291 23.53 2.32 13.17
C TRP A 291 23.09 0.85 13.07
N ILE A 292 23.97 -0.03 12.57
CA ILE A 292 23.58 -1.39 12.21
C ILE A 292 23.96 -2.38 13.33
N PRO A 293 23.00 -2.93 14.07
CA PRO A 293 23.28 -3.79 15.23
C PRO A 293 23.59 -5.24 14.81
N ARG A 294 24.40 -5.43 13.78
CA ARG A 294 24.80 -6.75 13.31
C ARG A 294 26.19 -6.72 12.66
N PRO A 295 26.95 -7.83 12.73
CA PRO A 295 28.21 -7.93 12.00
C PRO A 295 27.96 -8.10 10.49
N LEU A 296 28.94 -7.71 9.70
CA LEU A 296 28.97 -8.01 8.27
C LEU A 296 29.13 -9.51 8.03
N PRO A 297 28.58 -10.05 6.93
CA PRO A 297 28.87 -11.41 6.53
C PRO A 297 30.36 -11.63 6.32
N PRO A 298 30.91 -12.80 6.69
CA PRO A 298 32.31 -13.10 6.47
C PRO A 298 32.70 -12.95 4.99
N GLY A 299 33.74 -12.17 4.72
CA GLY A 299 34.30 -11.96 3.38
C GLY A 299 33.54 -10.98 2.49
N TRP A 300 32.49 -10.32 2.97
CA TRP A 300 31.82 -9.23 2.26
C TRP A 300 32.40 -7.86 2.64
N GLN A 301 32.54 -6.98 1.67
CA GLN A 301 32.97 -5.60 1.84
C GLN A 301 32.12 -4.68 0.94
N PRO A 302 31.85 -3.42 1.35
CA PRO A 302 31.06 -2.48 0.58
C PRO A 302 31.81 -1.93 -0.65
N GLY A 303 31.07 -1.36 -1.56
CA GLY A 303 31.58 -0.67 -2.74
C GLY A 303 32.43 -1.54 -3.65
N SER A 304 33.46 -0.97 -4.25
CA SER A 304 34.38 -1.71 -5.11
C SER A 304 35.16 -2.79 -4.36
N LYS A 305 35.27 -2.69 -3.03
CA LYS A 305 35.97 -3.64 -2.18
C LYS A 305 35.18 -4.93 -1.92
N SER A 306 33.89 -4.95 -2.23
CA SER A 306 33.09 -6.18 -2.23
C SER A 306 33.60 -7.21 -3.24
N ALA A 307 34.38 -6.79 -4.22
CA ALA A 307 35.07 -7.64 -5.18
C ALA A 307 36.16 -8.55 -4.56
N ALA A 308 36.54 -8.32 -3.31
CA ALA A 308 37.53 -9.14 -2.61
C ALA A 308 37.01 -10.52 -2.17
N THR A 309 35.74 -10.85 -2.35
CA THR A 309 35.20 -12.18 -2.05
C THR A 309 35.66 -13.21 -3.10
N PRO A 310 36.08 -14.42 -2.70
CA PRO A 310 36.84 -15.35 -3.55
C PRO A 310 36.08 -15.99 -4.72
N HIS A 311 34.90 -15.53 -5.10
CA HIS A 311 34.10 -16.07 -6.21
C HIS A 311 33.36 -14.99 -6.99
N LEU A 312 33.83 -13.73 -6.96
CA LEU A 312 33.23 -12.67 -7.76
C LEU A 312 33.70 -12.78 -9.23
N PRO A 313 32.81 -12.53 -10.20
CA PRO A 313 33.18 -12.49 -11.59
C PRO A 313 34.25 -11.42 -11.87
N ASP A 314 34.95 -11.54 -12.96
CA ASP A 314 35.86 -10.49 -13.43
C ASP A 314 35.05 -9.24 -13.82
N PHE A 315 34.87 -8.34 -12.82
CA PHE A 315 34.11 -7.09 -13.01
C PHE A 315 34.76 -6.15 -14.02
N ALA A 316 36.09 -6.19 -14.18
CA ALA A 316 36.77 -5.42 -15.21
C ALA A 316 36.35 -5.89 -16.62
N ALA A 317 36.24 -7.19 -16.83
CA ALA A 317 35.75 -7.77 -18.10
C ALA A 317 34.24 -7.52 -18.30
N ILE A 318 33.44 -7.43 -17.25
CA ILE A 318 32.01 -7.10 -17.34
C ILE A 318 31.84 -5.59 -17.61
N ALA A 319 32.54 -4.73 -16.90
CA ALA A 319 32.56 -3.29 -17.14
C ALA A 319 33.01 -2.97 -18.58
N ALA A 320 34.08 -3.62 -19.07
CA ALA A 320 34.56 -3.43 -20.45
C ALA A 320 33.53 -3.84 -21.51
N ARG A 321 32.72 -4.86 -21.26
CA ARG A 321 31.63 -5.29 -22.17
C ARG A 321 30.42 -4.34 -22.17
N HIS A 322 30.21 -3.58 -21.12
CA HIS A 322 29.10 -2.64 -20.97
C HIS A 322 29.53 -1.18 -21.11
N HIS A 323 30.83 -0.91 -21.29
CA HIS A 323 31.35 0.44 -21.48
C HIS A 323 31.01 0.97 -22.88
N LYS A 324 29.96 1.76 -22.94
CA LYS A 324 29.92 2.87 -23.91
C LYS A 324 30.79 3.97 -23.34
N PRO A 325 31.61 4.66 -24.16
CA PRO A 325 32.45 5.75 -23.65
C PRO A 325 31.58 6.81 -22.95
N GLU A 326 31.88 7.09 -21.68
CA GLU A 326 31.10 7.94 -20.76
C GLU A 326 31.29 9.46 -21.01
N THR A 327 31.61 9.85 -22.23
CA THR A 327 31.84 11.25 -22.60
C THR A 327 30.56 12.05 -22.88
N GLU A 328 29.38 11.41 -22.86
CA GLU A 328 28.13 12.15 -23.05
C GLU A 328 27.56 12.64 -21.73
N THR A 329 27.38 13.95 -21.62
CA THR A 329 26.62 14.59 -20.51
C THR A 329 25.24 13.96 -20.48
N TYR A 330 24.85 13.38 -19.32
CA TYR A 330 23.48 12.91 -19.15
C TYR A 330 22.51 14.08 -19.27
N THR A 331 21.62 13.99 -20.23
CA THR A 331 20.51 14.93 -20.36
C THR A 331 19.24 14.21 -19.92
N PRO A 332 18.54 14.68 -18.86
CA PRO A 332 17.29 14.06 -18.46
C PRO A 332 16.33 13.96 -19.64
N LYS A 333 15.64 12.84 -19.78
CA LYS A 333 14.61 12.67 -20.82
C LYS A 333 13.59 13.79 -20.69
N SER A 334 13.07 14.27 -21.81
CA SER A 334 11.98 15.24 -21.78
C SER A 334 10.79 14.68 -20.96
N THR A 335 10.04 15.53 -20.30
CA THR A 335 8.88 15.15 -19.48
C THR A 335 7.90 14.24 -20.23
N LEU A 336 7.70 14.48 -21.54
CA LEU A 336 6.85 13.62 -22.39
C LEU A 336 7.44 12.23 -22.61
N ALA A 337 8.76 12.12 -22.81
CA ALA A 337 9.42 10.83 -22.95
C ALA A 337 9.40 10.04 -21.64
N GLN A 338 9.61 10.71 -20.51
CA GLN A 338 9.49 10.11 -19.17
C GLN A 338 8.08 9.59 -18.92
N LEU A 339 7.05 10.40 -19.18
CA LEU A 339 5.66 9.99 -19.07
C LEU A 339 5.33 8.79 -19.94
N ARG A 340 5.78 8.80 -21.21
CA ARG A 340 5.57 7.67 -22.11
C ARG A 340 6.20 6.39 -21.58
N ASP A 341 7.45 6.43 -21.15
CA ASP A 341 8.20 5.25 -20.72
C ASP A 341 7.67 4.72 -19.37
N SER A 342 7.22 5.62 -18.45
CA SER A 342 6.66 5.22 -17.16
C SER A 342 5.24 4.66 -17.26
N PHE A 343 4.41 5.18 -18.19
CA PHE A 343 2.99 4.83 -18.24
C PHE A 343 2.61 3.90 -19.39
N PHE A 344 3.45 3.76 -20.44
CA PHE A 344 3.08 3.08 -21.67
C PHE A 344 4.10 2.05 -22.14
N ASP A 345 4.70 1.28 -21.24
CA ASP A 345 5.50 0.10 -21.61
C ASP A 345 4.58 -1.07 -21.99
N TRP A 346 4.41 -1.25 -23.30
CA TRP A 346 3.53 -2.27 -23.86
C TRP A 346 3.92 -3.71 -23.49
N ARG A 347 5.18 -3.97 -23.19
CA ARG A 347 5.66 -5.31 -22.78
C ARG A 347 5.09 -5.65 -21.40
N LEU A 348 5.08 -4.68 -20.49
CA LEU A 348 4.55 -4.84 -19.13
C LEU A 348 3.03 -4.93 -19.12
N TYR A 349 2.33 -4.22 -20.01
CA TYR A 349 0.89 -4.43 -20.22
C TYR A 349 0.58 -5.88 -20.58
N ARG A 350 1.30 -6.46 -21.58
CA ARG A 350 1.11 -7.85 -21.99
C ARG A 350 1.44 -8.84 -20.88
N ALA A 351 2.45 -8.57 -20.06
CA ALA A 351 2.83 -9.43 -18.94
C ALA A 351 1.78 -9.44 -17.83
N ALA A 352 1.23 -8.27 -17.47
CA ALA A 352 0.27 -8.14 -16.37
C ALA A 352 -1.18 -8.53 -16.76
N LEU A 353 -1.56 -8.37 -18.03
CA LEU A 353 -2.94 -8.52 -18.50
C LEU A 353 -3.56 -9.90 -18.21
N PRO A 354 -2.86 -11.04 -18.35
CA PRO A 354 -3.41 -12.35 -18.03
C PRO A 354 -3.88 -12.46 -16.57
N ASP A 355 -3.07 -11.99 -15.62
CA ASP A 355 -3.39 -12.06 -14.19
C ASP A 355 -4.44 -11.03 -13.80
N LEU A 356 -4.39 -9.84 -14.39
CA LEU A 356 -5.45 -8.83 -14.23
C LEU A 356 -6.82 -9.36 -14.66
N ILE A 357 -6.90 -10.10 -15.80
CA ILE A 357 -8.18 -10.62 -16.31
C ILE A 357 -8.58 -11.91 -15.59
N LYS A 358 -7.66 -12.83 -15.31
CA LYS A 358 -8.00 -14.15 -14.76
C LYS A 358 -8.16 -14.14 -13.23
N VAL A 359 -7.45 -13.25 -12.54
CA VAL A 359 -7.47 -13.17 -11.07
C VAL A 359 -8.08 -11.85 -10.61
N GLY A 360 -7.52 -10.72 -11.01
CA GLY A 360 -7.92 -9.40 -10.51
C GLY A 360 -9.39 -9.08 -10.79
N LEU A 361 -9.80 -9.19 -12.05
CA LEU A 361 -11.15 -8.83 -12.48
C LEU A 361 -12.25 -9.68 -11.81
N PRO A 362 -12.17 -11.02 -11.77
CA PRO A 362 -13.19 -11.84 -11.10
C PRO A 362 -13.29 -11.55 -9.61
N ASN A 363 -12.15 -11.38 -8.90
CA ASN A 363 -12.16 -11.08 -7.47
C ASN A 363 -12.74 -9.69 -7.18
N THR A 364 -12.40 -8.67 -7.97
CA THR A 364 -13.00 -7.33 -7.84
C THR A 364 -14.53 -7.39 -7.96
N VAL A 365 -15.04 -8.12 -8.97
CA VAL A 365 -16.49 -8.31 -9.17
C VAL A 365 -17.10 -9.11 -8.03
N LEU A 366 -16.48 -10.21 -7.62
CA LEU A 366 -16.98 -11.07 -6.54
C LEU A 366 -17.04 -10.31 -5.20
N LEU A 367 -15.98 -9.58 -4.84
CA LEU A 367 -15.94 -8.75 -3.62
C LEU A 367 -17.04 -7.69 -3.64
N THR A 368 -17.21 -7.02 -4.77
CA THR A 368 -18.23 -5.97 -4.93
C THR A 368 -19.63 -6.54 -4.82
N LEU A 369 -19.92 -7.65 -5.51
CA LEU A 369 -21.25 -8.26 -5.49
C LEU A 369 -21.59 -8.86 -4.13
N SER A 370 -20.62 -9.55 -3.50
CA SER A 370 -20.82 -10.16 -2.18
C SER A 370 -21.00 -9.11 -1.09
N GLY A 371 -20.10 -8.11 -1.04
CA GLY A 371 -20.23 -6.98 -0.11
C GLY A 371 -21.48 -6.16 -0.37
N GLY A 372 -21.81 -5.93 -1.65
CA GLY A 372 -23.04 -5.23 -2.05
C GLY A 372 -24.32 -5.97 -1.66
N ALA A 373 -24.36 -7.30 -1.79
CA ALA A 373 -25.50 -8.12 -1.36
C ALA A 373 -25.72 -8.03 0.17
N ILE A 374 -24.65 -8.17 0.96
CA ILE A 374 -24.70 -7.97 2.41
C ILE A 374 -25.15 -6.54 2.73
N GLY A 375 -24.57 -5.55 2.05
CA GLY A 375 -24.91 -4.13 2.21
C GLY A 375 -26.36 -3.82 1.89
N LEU A 376 -26.91 -4.43 0.83
CA LEU A 376 -28.32 -4.23 0.45
C LEU A 376 -29.28 -4.82 1.48
N VAL A 377 -29.05 -6.07 1.92
CA VAL A 377 -29.92 -6.74 2.90
C VAL A 377 -29.85 -6.04 4.26
N ALA A 378 -28.64 -5.81 4.79
CA ALA A 378 -28.45 -5.14 6.08
C ALA A 378 -28.88 -3.66 6.00
N GLY A 379 -28.59 -2.96 4.90
CA GLY A 379 -29.00 -1.58 4.67
C GLY A 379 -30.52 -1.40 4.61
N LEU A 380 -31.25 -2.33 4.00
CA LEU A 380 -32.71 -2.30 4.03
C LEU A 380 -33.23 -2.45 5.46
N GLY A 381 -32.64 -3.37 6.25
CA GLY A 381 -32.95 -3.52 7.68
C GLY A 381 -32.69 -2.23 8.46
N LEU A 382 -31.54 -1.57 8.24
CA LEU A 382 -31.19 -0.30 8.87
C LEU A 382 -32.14 0.84 8.46
N ALA A 383 -32.53 0.90 7.18
CA ALA A 383 -33.50 1.90 6.70
C ALA A 383 -34.85 1.75 7.39
N VAL A 384 -35.37 0.53 7.46
CA VAL A 384 -36.64 0.23 8.11
C VAL A 384 -36.57 0.51 9.62
N ALA A 385 -35.51 0.07 10.29
CA ALA A 385 -35.27 0.34 11.70
C ALA A 385 -35.14 1.85 11.98
N GLY A 386 -34.45 2.57 11.11
CA GLY A 386 -34.23 4.03 11.21
C GLY A 386 -35.50 4.87 11.06
N ILE A 387 -36.53 4.36 10.34
CA ILE A 387 -37.85 4.99 10.17
C ILE A 387 -38.83 4.57 11.27
N SER A 388 -38.52 3.49 12.01
CA SER A 388 -39.41 2.93 13.04
C SER A 388 -39.80 3.98 14.08
N ARG A 389 -41.04 3.92 14.53
CA ARG A 389 -41.55 4.72 15.68
C ARG A 389 -40.92 4.29 17.00
N THR A 390 -40.45 3.06 17.09
CA THR A 390 -39.85 2.48 18.29
C THR A 390 -38.42 3.00 18.49
N ARG A 391 -38.18 3.71 19.56
CA ARG A 391 -36.84 4.30 19.88
C ARG A 391 -35.75 3.25 19.98
N TRP A 392 -36.05 2.08 20.48
CA TRP A 392 -35.13 0.96 20.66
C TRP A 392 -34.59 0.38 19.34
N LEU A 393 -35.34 0.50 18.25
CA LEU A 393 -34.88 0.10 16.89
C LEU A 393 -34.19 1.25 16.17
N ARG A 394 -34.75 2.46 16.30
CA ARG A 394 -34.24 3.63 15.59
C ARG A 394 -32.90 4.12 16.09
N TRP A 395 -32.67 4.09 17.40
CA TRP A 395 -31.43 4.62 17.97
C TRP A 395 -30.18 3.77 17.59
N PRO A 396 -30.16 2.42 17.76
CA PRO A 396 -29.04 1.60 17.30
C PRO A 396 -28.77 1.71 15.81
N ALA A 397 -29.82 1.77 14.96
CA ALA A 397 -29.65 1.93 13.52
C ALA A 397 -28.94 3.25 13.17
N ARG A 398 -29.29 4.35 13.84
CA ARG A 398 -28.63 5.65 13.65
C ARG A 398 -27.19 5.63 14.13
N VAL A 399 -26.93 5.10 15.31
CA VAL A 399 -25.57 4.99 15.86
C VAL A 399 -24.68 4.18 14.94
N TYR A 400 -25.18 3.04 14.43
CA TYR A 400 -24.46 2.25 13.45
C TYR A 400 -24.13 3.08 12.19
N THR A 401 -25.13 3.72 11.62
CA THR A 401 -24.96 4.53 10.40
C THR A 401 -23.96 5.68 10.61
N ASP A 402 -24.05 6.37 11.76
CA ASP A 402 -23.15 7.47 12.08
C ASP A 402 -21.70 7.01 12.25
N ILE A 403 -21.47 5.86 12.89
CA ILE A 403 -20.12 5.27 13.06
C ILE A 403 -19.54 4.87 11.72
N PHE A 404 -20.24 4.02 10.95
CA PHE A 404 -19.69 3.46 9.72
C PHE A 404 -19.57 4.49 8.58
N ARG A 405 -20.30 5.59 8.62
CA ARG A 405 -20.15 6.71 7.70
C ARG A 405 -19.16 7.77 8.17
N GLY A 406 -18.91 7.82 9.47
CA GLY A 406 -17.97 8.78 10.08
C GLY A 406 -16.52 8.31 10.10
N LEU A 407 -16.27 7.00 9.98
CA LEU A 407 -14.92 6.44 9.96
C LEU A 407 -14.40 6.28 8.53
N PRO A 408 -13.08 6.47 8.31
CA PRO A 408 -12.45 6.12 7.05
C PRO A 408 -12.62 4.63 6.72
N GLU A 409 -12.96 4.30 5.48
CA GLU A 409 -13.22 2.91 5.06
C GLU A 409 -12.02 1.99 5.31
N VAL A 410 -10.78 2.48 5.08
CA VAL A 410 -9.56 1.72 5.36
C VAL A 410 -9.44 1.35 6.84
N LEU A 411 -9.83 2.26 7.75
CA LEU A 411 -9.80 1.97 9.19
C LEU A 411 -10.79 0.87 9.56
N ILE A 412 -12.00 0.89 8.99
CA ILE A 412 -13.01 -0.15 9.21
C ILE A 412 -12.49 -1.52 8.73
N ILE A 413 -11.87 -1.55 7.54
CA ILE A 413 -11.28 -2.77 6.97
C ILE A 413 -10.19 -3.33 7.89
N LEU A 414 -9.28 -2.48 8.36
CA LEU A 414 -8.21 -2.88 9.28
C LEU A 414 -8.76 -3.37 10.63
N LEU A 415 -9.73 -2.66 11.22
CA LEU A 415 -10.35 -3.09 12.47
C LEU A 415 -11.04 -4.45 12.34
N ILE A 416 -11.80 -4.68 11.28
CA ILE A 416 -12.46 -5.96 11.04
C ILE A 416 -11.43 -7.04 10.71
N GLY A 417 -10.48 -6.76 9.82
CA GLY A 417 -9.48 -7.75 9.42
C GLY A 417 -8.50 -8.12 10.53
N LEU A 418 -7.93 -7.14 11.22
CA LEU A 418 -6.84 -7.37 12.16
C LEU A 418 -7.29 -7.50 13.62
N ALA A 419 -8.37 -6.83 14.02
CA ALA A 419 -8.86 -6.91 15.40
C ALA A 419 -9.95 -7.97 15.61
N VAL A 420 -10.94 -8.05 14.69
CA VAL A 420 -12.01 -9.05 14.77
C VAL A 420 -11.58 -10.39 14.17
N GLY A 421 -10.74 -10.37 13.12
CA GLY A 421 -10.28 -11.56 12.43
C GLY A 421 -9.76 -12.67 13.33
N PRO A 422 -8.85 -12.40 14.27
CA PRO A 422 -8.34 -13.40 15.20
C PRO A 422 -9.40 -14.05 16.09
N LEU A 423 -10.43 -13.27 16.49
CA LEU A 423 -11.52 -13.75 17.34
C LEU A 423 -12.40 -14.80 16.64
N ILE A 424 -12.51 -14.72 15.32
CA ILE A 424 -13.33 -15.62 14.50
C ILE A 424 -12.49 -16.47 13.53
N GLY A 425 -11.19 -16.54 13.76
CA GLY A 425 -10.24 -17.26 12.91
C GLY A 425 -10.60 -18.72 12.69
N GLY A 426 -11.17 -19.39 13.70
CA GLY A 426 -11.67 -20.75 13.57
C GLY A 426 -12.80 -20.93 12.56
N LEU A 427 -13.65 -19.91 12.37
CA LEU A 427 -14.74 -19.91 11.40
C LEU A 427 -14.25 -19.56 9.98
N THR A 428 -13.27 -18.67 9.88
CA THR A 428 -12.74 -18.19 8.58
C THR A 428 -11.54 -18.98 8.12
N HIS A 429 -11.07 -19.97 8.90
CA HIS A 429 -9.79 -20.66 8.69
C HIS A 429 -8.64 -19.65 8.56
N ASN A 430 -8.73 -18.53 9.30
CA ASN A 430 -7.80 -17.40 9.23
C ASN A 430 -7.63 -16.80 7.82
N ASN A 431 -8.60 -16.98 6.94
CA ASN A 431 -8.61 -16.37 5.61
C ASN A 431 -9.14 -14.94 5.71
N PRO A 432 -8.38 -13.91 5.29
CA PRO A 432 -8.82 -12.52 5.34
C PRO A 432 -9.91 -12.17 4.31
N TYR A 433 -10.10 -12.98 3.27
CA TYR A 433 -11.03 -12.70 2.19
C TYR A 433 -12.50 -12.58 2.64
N PRO A 434 -13.07 -13.50 3.46
CA PRO A 434 -14.40 -13.34 4.02
C PRO A 434 -14.52 -12.11 4.94
N LEU A 435 -13.45 -11.77 5.67
CA LEU A 435 -13.43 -10.58 6.53
C LEU A 435 -13.48 -9.29 5.70
N GLY A 436 -12.78 -9.28 4.56
CA GLY A 436 -12.86 -8.19 3.59
C GLY A 436 -14.27 -8.01 3.03
N ILE A 437 -14.94 -9.11 2.64
CA ILE A 437 -16.33 -9.09 2.20
C ILE A 437 -17.24 -8.53 3.31
N ALA A 438 -17.05 -8.97 4.56
CA ALA A 438 -17.82 -8.48 5.70
C ALA A 438 -17.59 -6.97 5.94
N ALA A 439 -16.33 -6.51 5.88
CA ALA A 439 -15.99 -5.10 6.05
C ALA A 439 -16.65 -4.21 4.98
N LEU A 440 -16.53 -4.61 3.71
CA LEU A 440 -17.20 -3.93 2.60
C LEU A 440 -18.72 -3.94 2.78
N GLY A 441 -19.29 -5.09 3.16
CA GLY A 441 -20.73 -5.24 3.34
C GLY A 441 -21.28 -4.40 4.49
N LEU A 442 -20.60 -4.36 5.62
CA LEU A 442 -20.99 -3.54 6.77
C LEU A 442 -20.89 -2.04 6.45
N THR A 443 -19.82 -1.62 5.79
CA THR A 443 -19.68 -0.23 5.33
C THR A 443 -20.78 0.12 4.34
N ALA A 444 -20.99 -0.72 3.33
CA ALA A 444 -22.05 -0.53 2.33
C ALA A 444 -23.44 -0.46 2.96
N ALA A 445 -23.71 -1.27 4.00
CA ALA A 445 -25.01 -1.27 4.70
C ALA A 445 -25.37 0.11 5.27
N ALA A 446 -24.40 0.84 5.81
CA ALA A 446 -24.62 2.18 6.36
C ALA A 446 -25.00 3.19 5.25
N TYR A 447 -24.28 3.16 4.11
CA TYR A 447 -24.55 4.05 2.99
C TYR A 447 -25.85 3.69 2.27
N ILE A 448 -26.06 2.39 1.95
CA ILE A 448 -27.28 1.89 1.29
C ILE A 448 -28.49 2.11 2.19
N GLY A 449 -28.34 1.88 3.51
CA GLY A 449 -29.41 2.12 4.46
C GLY A 449 -29.88 3.57 4.49
N GLU A 450 -28.95 4.51 4.42
CA GLU A 450 -29.29 5.93 4.37
C GLU A 450 -29.92 6.35 3.02
N ILE A 451 -29.41 5.81 1.90
CA ILE A 451 -30.01 6.00 0.58
C ILE A 451 -31.44 5.48 0.56
N LEU A 452 -31.69 4.26 1.03
CA LEU A 452 -33.01 3.68 1.10
C LEU A 452 -33.95 4.45 2.03
N ARG A 453 -33.44 4.85 3.21
CA ARG A 453 -34.21 5.66 4.16
C ARG A 453 -34.66 6.98 3.54
N SER A 454 -33.76 7.69 2.85
CA SER A 454 -34.10 8.95 2.17
C SER A 454 -35.11 8.73 1.06
N GLY A 455 -34.99 7.63 0.30
CA GLY A 455 -35.94 7.25 -0.75
C GLY A 455 -37.33 6.94 -0.22
N ILE A 456 -37.43 6.19 0.88
CA ILE A 456 -38.71 5.88 1.51
C ILE A 456 -39.37 7.16 2.05
N GLN A 457 -38.59 8.06 2.65
CA GLN A 457 -39.08 9.33 3.19
C GLN A 457 -39.44 10.35 2.10
N SER A 458 -38.96 10.19 0.87
CA SER A 458 -39.30 11.05 -0.25
C SER A 458 -40.67 10.72 -0.88
N VAL A 459 -41.30 9.59 -0.49
CA VAL A 459 -42.63 9.25 -0.99
C VAL A 459 -43.68 10.14 -0.32
N GLU A 460 -44.57 10.72 -1.12
CA GLU A 460 -45.61 11.63 -0.62
C GLU A 460 -46.51 10.95 0.42
N SER A 461 -46.85 11.67 1.48
CA SER A 461 -47.66 11.17 2.60
C SER A 461 -49.04 10.70 2.12
N GLY A 462 -49.58 11.33 1.07
CA GLY A 462 -50.83 10.96 0.45
C GLY A 462 -50.89 9.52 -0.08
N GLN A 463 -49.74 8.95 -0.50
CA GLN A 463 -49.68 7.54 -0.94
C GLN A 463 -49.89 6.58 0.25
N LEU A 464 -49.35 6.92 1.40
CA LEU A 464 -49.57 6.14 2.64
C LEU A 464 -51.01 6.27 3.11
N GLU A 465 -51.59 7.48 3.07
CA GLU A 465 -52.95 7.78 3.49
C GLU A 465 -53.98 7.08 2.58
N ALA A 466 -53.77 7.14 1.26
CA ALA A 466 -54.62 6.44 0.28
C ALA A 466 -54.59 4.92 0.48
N ALA A 467 -53.42 4.33 0.70
CA ALA A 467 -53.33 2.90 0.99
C ALA A 467 -54.09 2.52 2.27
N ARG A 468 -54.01 3.37 3.29
CA ARG A 468 -54.78 3.16 4.55
C ARG A 468 -56.26 3.34 4.38
N ALA A 469 -56.69 4.30 3.57
CA ALA A 469 -58.11 4.49 3.23
C ALA A 469 -58.72 3.27 2.49
N LEU A 470 -57.89 2.55 1.73
CA LEU A 470 -58.27 1.28 1.07
C LEU A 470 -58.26 0.09 2.05
N GLY A 471 -58.03 0.30 3.35
CA GLY A 471 -58.13 -0.76 4.38
C GLY A 471 -56.79 -1.48 4.66
N PHE A 472 -55.67 -1.08 4.05
CA PHE A 472 -54.39 -1.69 4.36
C PHE A 472 -53.91 -1.24 5.78
N GLY A 473 -53.43 -2.19 6.58
CA GLY A 473 -52.74 -1.88 7.80
C GLY A 473 -51.43 -1.13 7.52
N TYR A 474 -50.88 -0.40 8.50
CA TYR A 474 -49.63 0.36 8.34
C TYR A 474 -48.44 -0.47 7.78
N PRO A 475 -48.17 -1.72 8.26
CA PRO A 475 -47.09 -2.53 7.69
C PRO A 475 -47.32 -2.90 6.22
N ALA A 476 -48.57 -3.26 5.85
CA ALA A 476 -48.94 -3.59 4.49
C ALA A 476 -48.81 -2.37 3.56
N SER A 477 -49.26 -1.19 3.99
CA SER A 477 -49.11 0.06 3.24
C SER A 477 -47.64 0.40 3.01
N MET A 478 -46.80 0.20 4.01
CA MET A 478 -45.35 0.41 3.88
C MET A 478 -44.74 -0.60 2.90
N GLN A 479 -45.02 -1.90 3.04
CA GLN A 479 -44.40 -2.96 2.24
C GLN A 479 -44.84 -2.95 0.80
N LEU A 480 -46.12 -2.72 0.54
CA LEU A 480 -46.70 -2.87 -0.79
C LEU A 480 -46.74 -1.57 -1.59
N VAL A 481 -46.75 -0.41 -0.94
CA VAL A 481 -46.91 0.89 -1.61
C VAL A 481 -45.68 1.77 -1.43
N VAL A 482 -45.29 2.10 -0.20
CA VAL A 482 -44.28 3.14 0.09
C VAL A 482 -42.86 2.65 -0.22
N ILE A 483 -42.45 1.48 0.30
CA ILE A 483 -41.11 0.95 0.11
C ILE A 483 -40.76 0.72 -1.36
N PRO A 484 -41.62 0.05 -2.18
CA PRO A 484 -41.31 -0.16 -3.61
C PRO A 484 -41.18 1.16 -4.38
N GLN A 485 -42.01 2.15 -4.08
CA GLN A 485 -41.89 3.49 -4.69
C GLN A 485 -40.61 4.20 -4.25
N GLY A 486 -40.29 4.16 -2.97
CA GLY A 486 -39.07 4.73 -2.42
C GLY A 486 -37.79 4.12 -3.02
N ILE A 487 -37.75 2.78 -3.15
CA ILE A 487 -36.59 2.09 -3.77
C ILE A 487 -36.42 2.52 -5.24
N ARG A 488 -37.50 2.59 -6.01
CA ARG A 488 -37.45 3.04 -7.41
C ARG A 488 -36.87 4.45 -7.54
N ARG A 489 -37.17 5.36 -6.61
CA ARG A 489 -36.67 6.75 -6.62
C ARG A 489 -35.18 6.84 -6.40
N VAL A 490 -34.60 5.93 -5.62
CA VAL A 490 -33.17 5.94 -5.26
C VAL A 490 -32.32 4.92 -6.03
N LEU A 491 -32.92 4.22 -7.00
CA LEU A 491 -32.21 3.22 -7.80
C LEU A 491 -30.92 3.77 -8.45
N PRO A 492 -30.87 4.99 -9.02
CA PRO A 492 -29.63 5.56 -9.53
C PRO A 492 -28.57 5.75 -8.43
N ALA A 493 -28.96 6.19 -7.23
CA ALA A 493 -28.05 6.35 -6.11
C ALA A 493 -27.50 5.01 -5.60
N LEU A 494 -28.31 3.94 -5.62
CA LEU A 494 -27.87 2.59 -5.27
C LEU A 494 -26.83 2.07 -6.25
N VAL A 495 -27.01 2.26 -7.57
CA VAL A 495 -26.01 1.85 -8.56
C VAL A 495 -24.71 2.66 -8.39
N ASN A 496 -24.79 3.96 -8.11
CA ASN A 496 -23.61 4.76 -7.77
C ASN A 496 -22.87 4.24 -6.52
N GLN A 497 -23.61 3.75 -5.51
CA GLN A 497 -23.01 3.13 -4.34
C GLN A 497 -22.30 1.81 -4.69
N PHE A 498 -22.82 1.01 -5.62
CA PHE A 498 -22.11 -0.16 -6.14
C PHE A 498 -20.82 0.20 -6.88
N ILE A 499 -20.81 1.28 -7.66
CA ILE A 499 -19.59 1.80 -8.30
C ILE A 499 -18.57 2.25 -7.22
N ALA A 500 -19.03 2.89 -6.15
CA ALA A 500 -18.17 3.26 -5.03
C ALA A 500 -17.58 2.01 -4.35
N LEU A 501 -18.40 1.00 -4.08
CA LEU A 501 -17.99 -0.26 -3.47
C LEU A 501 -16.97 -1.03 -4.33
N LEU A 502 -17.14 -1.01 -5.66
CA LEU A 502 -16.20 -1.59 -6.61
C LEU A 502 -14.81 -0.95 -6.48
N LYS A 503 -14.76 0.37 -6.31
CA LYS A 503 -13.48 1.07 -6.07
C LYS A 503 -12.94 0.81 -4.66
N ALA A 504 -13.81 0.72 -3.65
CA ALA A 504 -13.44 0.43 -2.27
C ALA A 504 -12.85 -0.98 -2.10
N SER A 505 -13.14 -1.93 -3.00
CA SER A 505 -12.52 -3.27 -2.97
C SER A 505 -10.99 -3.20 -3.03
N ALA A 506 -10.42 -2.17 -3.67
CA ALA A 506 -8.97 -1.94 -3.70
C ALA A 506 -8.35 -1.77 -2.30
N LEU A 507 -9.13 -1.30 -1.32
CA LEU A 507 -8.65 -1.12 0.05
C LEU A 507 -8.42 -2.47 0.78
N LEU A 508 -8.95 -3.57 0.28
CA LEU A 508 -8.69 -4.92 0.83
C LEU A 508 -7.24 -5.36 0.69
N TYR A 509 -6.48 -4.68 -0.15
CA TYR A 509 -5.04 -4.82 -0.21
C TYR A 509 -4.37 -4.80 1.18
N PHE A 510 -4.88 -3.97 2.11
CA PHE A 510 -4.33 -3.86 3.47
C PHE A 510 -4.53 -5.11 4.34
N LEU A 511 -5.33 -6.09 3.92
CA LEU A 511 -5.56 -7.32 4.67
C LEU A 511 -4.60 -8.46 4.30
N GLY A 512 -3.75 -8.31 3.27
CA GLY A 512 -2.85 -9.36 2.82
C GLY A 512 -3.60 -10.54 2.20
N LEU A 513 -4.10 -10.37 0.98
CA LEU A 513 -4.80 -11.43 0.25
C LEU A 513 -3.81 -12.37 -0.44
N VAL A 514 -4.13 -13.68 -0.48
CA VAL A 514 -3.34 -14.66 -1.24
C VAL A 514 -3.47 -14.44 -2.75
N ALA A 515 -2.54 -14.96 -3.55
CA ALA A 515 -2.45 -14.70 -4.99
C ALA A 515 -3.76 -14.93 -5.75
N GLY A 516 -4.47 -16.02 -5.48
CA GLY A 516 -5.74 -16.33 -6.13
C GLY A 516 -6.93 -15.45 -5.70
N GLN A 517 -6.77 -14.62 -4.68
CA GLN A 517 -7.81 -13.76 -4.11
C GLN A 517 -7.57 -12.27 -4.34
N ARG A 518 -6.49 -11.91 -5.03
CA ARG A 518 -6.10 -10.51 -5.30
C ARG A 518 -7.11 -9.85 -6.24
N GLU A 519 -7.45 -8.61 -5.94
CA GLU A 519 -8.28 -7.79 -6.81
C GLU A 519 -7.41 -6.99 -7.82
N LEU A 520 -8.04 -6.24 -8.72
CA LEU A 520 -7.36 -5.56 -9.83
C LEU A 520 -6.22 -4.63 -9.40
N PHE A 521 -6.43 -3.80 -8.39
CA PHE A 521 -5.41 -2.85 -7.93
C PHE A 521 -4.21 -3.60 -7.35
N GLN A 522 -4.46 -4.65 -6.55
CA GLN A 522 -3.41 -5.44 -5.94
C GLN A 522 -2.57 -6.18 -6.99
N VAL A 523 -3.19 -6.79 -8.01
CA VAL A 523 -2.45 -7.43 -9.12
C VAL A 523 -1.59 -6.41 -9.86
N GLY A 524 -2.15 -5.24 -10.22
CA GLY A 524 -1.38 -4.18 -10.88
C GLY A 524 -0.22 -3.68 -10.02
N ARG A 525 -0.42 -3.60 -8.72
CA ARG A 525 0.59 -3.20 -7.74
C ARG A 525 1.71 -4.23 -7.58
N ASP A 526 1.38 -5.53 -7.58
CA ASP A 526 2.37 -6.61 -7.54
C ASP A 526 3.38 -6.49 -8.70
N PHE A 527 2.87 -6.30 -9.91
CA PHE A 527 3.72 -6.10 -11.07
C PHE A 527 4.53 -4.79 -11.01
N ASN A 528 3.92 -3.70 -10.50
CA ASN A 528 4.66 -2.44 -10.33
C ASN A 528 5.80 -2.60 -9.31
N ALA A 529 5.56 -3.25 -8.17
CA ALA A 529 6.57 -3.47 -7.14
C ALA A 529 7.75 -4.33 -7.66
N GLN A 530 7.46 -5.32 -8.52
CA GLN A 530 8.49 -6.18 -9.13
C GLN A 530 9.30 -5.46 -10.21
N THR A 531 8.66 -4.62 -11.00
CA THR A 531 9.27 -4.03 -12.21
C THR A 531 9.70 -2.58 -12.03
N GLY A 532 9.14 -1.87 -11.06
CA GLY A 532 9.32 -0.43 -10.86
C GLY A 532 8.56 0.46 -11.86
N SER A 533 7.77 -0.11 -12.79
CA SER A 533 7.01 0.62 -13.80
C SER A 533 5.55 0.81 -13.42
N LEU A 534 4.98 1.98 -13.71
CA LEU A 534 3.56 2.28 -13.47
C LEU A 534 2.62 1.66 -14.51
N SER A 535 3.14 1.14 -15.63
CA SER A 535 2.32 0.58 -16.72
C SER A 535 1.33 -0.50 -16.27
N PRO A 536 1.65 -1.46 -15.38
CA PRO A 536 0.69 -2.44 -14.87
C PRO A 536 -0.44 -1.83 -14.05
N LEU A 537 -0.17 -0.76 -13.29
CA LEU A 537 -1.21 -0.02 -12.55
C LEU A 537 -2.16 0.71 -13.48
N VAL A 538 -1.63 1.30 -14.56
CA VAL A 538 -2.46 1.90 -15.61
C VAL A 538 -3.34 0.85 -16.26
N ALA A 539 -2.82 -0.36 -16.53
CA ALA A 539 -3.61 -1.47 -17.06
C ALA A 539 -4.77 -1.84 -16.11
N ALA A 540 -4.50 -1.96 -14.82
CA ALA A 540 -5.54 -2.18 -13.81
C ALA A 540 -6.57 -1.04 -13.79
N GLY A 541 -6.11 0.22 -13.84
CA GLY A 541 -6.98 1.40 -13.94
C GLY A 541 -7.88 1.39 -15.18
N LEU A 542 -7.37 0.98 -16.32
CA LEU A 542 -8.16 0.83 -17.55
C LEU A 542 -9.25 -0.24 -17.41
N LEU A 543 -8.96 -1.36 -16.72
CA LEU A 543 -9.97 -2.38 -16.42
C LEU A 543 -11.03 -1.88 -15.42
N TYR A 544 -10.65 -1.09 -14.40
CA TYR A 544 -11.63 -0.40 -13.55
C TYR A 544 -12.54 0.53 -14.36
N LEU A 545 -12.00 1.29 -15.30
CA LEU A 545 -12.79 2.14 -16.21
C LEU A 545 -13.71 1.30 -17.09
N ALA A 546 -13.22 0.16 -17.63
CA ALA A 546 -14.02 -0.76 -18.42
C ALA A 546 -15.21 -1.34 -17.65
N LEU A 547 -15.12 -1.48 -16.32
CA LEU A 547 -16.22 -1.87 -15.45
C LEU A 547 -17.13 -0.67 -15.10
N THR A 548 -16.56 0.46 -14.74
CA THR A 548 -17.33 1.57 -14.16
C THR A 548 -18.04 2.41 -15.21
N ILE A 549 -17.48 2.59 -16.42
CA ILE A 549 -18.10 3.38 -17.49
C ILE A 549 -19.46 2.77 -17.92
N PRO A 550 -19.57 1.46 -18.24
CA PRO A 550 -20.87 0.86 -18.57
C PRO A 550 -21.89 0.98 -17.43
N LEU A 551 -21.44 0.80 -16.16
CA LEU A 551 -22.31 0.98 -14.99
C LEU A 551 -22.82 2.42 -14.88
N THR A 552 -21.97 3.42 -15.12
CA THR A 552 -22.36 4.83 -15.12
C THR A 552 -23.37 5.14 -16.23
N HIS A 553 -23.18 4.57 -17.42
CA HIS A 553 -24.18 4.70 -18.49
C HIS A 553 -25.51 4.04 -18.13
N LEU A 554 -25.47 2.87 -17.47
CA LEU A 554 -26.67 2.21 -16.95
C LEU A 554 -27.43 3.12 -15.98
N VAL A 555 -26.71 3.80 -15.04
CA VAL A 555 -27.32 4.80 -14.13
C VAL A 555 -28.07 5.85 -14.91
N ASN A 556 -27.42 6.43 -15.91
CA ASN A 556 -28.02 7.50 -16.71
C ASN A 556 -29.29 7.03 -17.49
N VAL A 557 -29.25 5.81 -18.02
CA VAL A 557 -30.43 5.22 -18.70
C VAL A 557 -31.57 4.98 -17.72
N VAL A 558 -31.27 4.45 -16.53
CA VAL A 558 -32.26 4.22 -15.48
C VAL A 558 -32.87 5.54 -15.00
N ASP A 559 -32.04 6.55 -14.72
CA ASP A 559 -32.50 7.88 -14.28
C ASP A 559 -33.40 8.54 -15.34
N ASN A 560 -32.97 8.51 -16.58
CA ASN A 560 -33.77 9.06 -17.70
C ASN A 560 -35.11 8.36 -17.88
N ARG A 561 -35.18 7.01 -17.70
CA ARG A 561 -36.44 6.28 -17.76
C ARG A 561 -37.38 6.63 -16.60
N LEU A 562 -36.81 6.79 -15.39
CA LEU A 562 -37.58 7.15 -14.19
C LEU A 562 -38.13 8.58 -14.29
N ARG A 563 -37.37 9.52 -14.86
CA ARG A 563 -37.78 10.91 -15.07
C ARG A 563 -38.88 11.02 -16.15
N ARG A 564 -38.78 10.29 -17.25
CA ARG A 564 -39.80 10.28 -18.32
C ARG A 564 -41.15 9.75 -17.84
N GLY A 565 -41.19 8.83 -16.89
CA GLY A 565 -42.40 8.37 -16.26
C GLY A 565 -43.10 9.41 -15.37
N ARG A 566 -42.38 10.47 -14.95
CA ARG A 566 -42.94 11.58 -14.17
C ARG A 566 -43.44 12.75 -15.02
N ALA A 567 -42.92 12.91 -16.23
CA ALA A 567 -43.28 14.00 -17.12
C ALA A 567 -44.66 13.82 -17.84
N ALA A 568 -45.43 12.84 -17.42
CA ALA A 568 -46.77 12.56 -18.00
C ALA A 568 -47.96 13.07 -17.12
N GLU A 569 -47.69 13.89 -16.10
CA GLU A 569 -48.77 14.70 -15.52
C GLU A 569 -48.88 15.98 -16.36
N PRO A 570 -50.03 16.27 -17.00
CA PRO A 570 -50.27 17.55 -17.65
C PRO A 570 -50.20 18.63 -16.56
N GLU A 571 -49.38 19.66 -16.73
CA GLU A 571 -49.65 20.94 -16.13
C GLU A 571 -51.06 21.33 -16.61
N ASP A 572 -52.06 21.24 -15.74
CA ASP A 572 -53.34 21.91 -15.94
C ASP A 572 -53.00 23.40 -16.15
N ASP A 573 -53.06 23.81 -17.39
CA ASP A 573 -53.13 25.21 -17.79
C ASP A 573 -54.32 25.81 -17.06
N LEU A 574 -54.10 26.33 -15.85
CA LEU A 574 -54.97 27.35 -15.28
C LEU A 574 -54.79 28.57 -16.15
N GLU A 575 -55.58 28.59 -17.28
CA GLU A 575 -55.87 29.81 -17.99
C GLU A 575 -56.33 30.85 -16.99
N LEU A 576 -55.41 31.72 -16.60
CA LEU A 576 -55.73 33.00 -15.98
C LEU A 576 -56.57 33.79 -17.01
N ASN A 577 -57.87 33.75 -16.83
CA ASN A 577 -58.88 34.54 -17.57
C ASN A 577 -58.53 36.02 -17.35
N PRO A 578 -58.11 36.77 -18.39
CA PRO A 578 -57.81 38.21 -18.29
C PRO A 578 -59.07 39.01 -18.54
N SER A 579 -60.02 38.99 -17.61
CA SER A 579 -61.16 39.87 -17.65
C SER A 579 -61.60 40.36 -16.27
N VAL A 580 -60.79 41.24 -15.67
CA VAL A 580 -61.35 42.25 -14.79
C VAL A 580 -60.71 43.57 -15.18
N SER A 581 -61.54 44.31 -15.93
CA SER A 581 -61.31 45.65 -16.37
C SER A 581 -61.04 46.63 -15.24
N SER A 582 -60.12 47.54 -15.51
CA SER A 582 -59.98 48.85 -14.90
C SER A 582 -61.36 49.54 -14.70
N GLN A 583 -61.69 49.86 -13.47
CA GLN A 583 -62.56 51.00 -13.13
C GLN A 583 -62.09 51.60 -11.82
N GLU A 584 -61.69 52.91 -11.99
CA GLU A 584 -61.85 54.03 -11.14
C GLU A 584 -61.45 53.94 -9.67
N ILE A 585 -60.41 54.74 -9.34
CA ILE A 585 -60.49 55.59 -8.15
C ILE A 585 -59.80 56.96 -8.51
N THR A 586 -60.63 57.94 -8.46
CA THR A 586 -60.27 59.41 -8.34
C THR A 586 -59.42 59.66 -7.12
#